data_29d5bd99a59470550bd36b211b129dbf
#
_entry.id   29d5bd99a59470550bd36b211b129dbf
#
_cell.length_a   1.000
_cell.length_b   1.000
_cell.length_c   1.000
_cell.angle_alpha   90.00
_cell.angle_beta   90.00
_cell.angle_gamma   90.00
#
_symmetry.space_group_name_H-M   'P 1'
#
loop_
_entity.id
_entity.type
_entity.pdbx_description
1 polymer ?
#
loop_
_entity_poly.entity_id
_entity_poly.type
_entity_poly.pdbx_seq_one_letter_code
_entity_poly.pdbx_strand_id
1 'polypeptide(L)'
;TNYRLRMYVDEDYNPQGDGGGLSFSVKINAYGKTGKKMPVGSKIKAYMTQADYNNQTLPSTDFHTDAYRSKITNIITKKDNIIPATAVESWDISEAGDGSVMAYVEDDGTGNSTYKVTIGGKGGIIANENMMMYFFDFNKMTSIDLSALDTSQVTNMSAMFNYCEELTNLDVSNFDTSNVTNMSYMFASCSSLTSLDVSKFDTS
;
A
#
# COMPACT_ATOMS: atom_id res chain seq x y z
N THR A 1 2.51 21.63 22.77
CA THR A 1 3.06 20.49 23.54
C THR A 1 4.48 20.27 23.06
N ASN A 2 5.47 20.43 23.97
CA ASN A 2 6.86 20.23 23.61
C ASN A 2 7.22 18.76 23.79
N TYR A 3 7.69 18.14 22.73
CA TYR A 3 8.23 16.77 22.77
C TYR A 3 9.74 16.84 22.94
N ARG A 4 10.32 16.02 23.83
CA ARG A 4 11.77 15.85 23.95
C ARG A 4 12.15 14.50 23.34
N LEU A 5 12.96 14.53 22.30
CA LEU A 5 13.64 13.36 21.79
C LEU A 5 14.93 13.15 22.61
N ARG A 6 15.10 11.99 23.20
CA ARG A 6 16.38 11.56 23.81
C ARG A 6 16.95 10.46 22.95
N MET A 7 18.12 10.70 22.42
CA MET A 7 18.91 9.67 21.74
C MET A 7 20.00 9.19 22.68
N TYR A 8 20.18 7.90 22.72
CA TYR A 8 21.28 7.24 23.43
C TYR A 8 22.14 6.52 22.39
N VAL A 9 23.44 6.70 22.48
CA VAL A 9 24.41 5.90 21.74
C VAL A 9 24.82 4.77 22.70
N ASP A 10 24.90 3.54 22.19
CA ASP A 10 25.33 2.39 22.97
C ASP A 10 26.74 2.62 23.51
N GLU A 11 26.98 2.33 24.77
CA GLU A 11 28.29 2.52 25.42
C GLU A 11 29.39 1.67 24.78
N ASP A 12 29.02 0.57 24.12
CA ASP A 12 29.92 -0.33 23.40
C ASP A 12 30.22 0.12 21.96
N TYR A 13 29.66 1.24 21.52
CA TYR A 13 29.88 1.75 20.17
C TYR A 13 31.28 2.34 20.02
N ASN A 14 32.18 1.61 19.35
CA ASN A 14 33.52 2.05 19.02
C ASN A 14 33.60 2.42 17.52
N PRO A 15 33.66 3.70 17.15
CA PRO A 15 33.81 4.12 15.77
C PRO A 15 35.27 3.89 15.30
N GLN A 16 35.58 2.68 14.94
CA GLN A 16 36.82 2.36 14.20
C GLN A 16 36.55 2.59 12.72
N GLY A 17 36.74 3.79 12.23
CA GLY A 17 36.51 4.05 10.82
C GLY A 17 37.17 5.32 10.33
N ASP A 18 37.83 5.21 9.30
CA ASP A 18 38.46 5.99 8.24
C ASP A 18 37.71 7.28 7.77
N GLY A 19 37.12 8.03 8.67
CA GLY A 19 36.53 9.35 8.38
C GLY A 19 35.23 9.35 7.57
N GLY A 20 34.63 8.19 7.35
CA GLY A 20 33.27 8.08 6.80
C GLY A 20 32.23 8.59 7.79
N GLY A 21 31.33 9.47 7.36
CA GLY A 21 30.25 10.01 8.18
C GLY A 21 29.39 8.91 8.79
N LEU A 22 29.11 9.02 10.07
CA LEU A 22 28.19 8.12 10.77
C LEU A 22 26.76 8.32 10.24
N SER A 23 26.18 7.27 9.67
CA SER A 23 24.76 7.24 9.40
C SER A 23 24.09 6.29 10.39
N PHE A 24 23.12 6.78 11.14
CA PHE A 24 22.27 5.96 11.98
C PHE A 24 20.81 6.23 11.66
N SER A 25 20.01 5.16 11.66
CA SER A 25 18.57 5.25 11.50
C SER A 25 17.89 5.23 12.86
N VAL A 26 17.18 6.29 13.19
CA VAL A 26 16.36 6.35 14.41
C VAL A 26 14.93 5.97 14.04
N LYS A 27 14.44 4.86 14.58
CA LYS A 27 13.04 4.49 14.49
C LYS A 27 12.27 5.17 15.63
N ILE A 28 11.46 6.17 15.30
CA ILE A 28 10.63 6.88 16.27
C ILE A 28 9.22 6.31 16.20
N ASN A 29 8.74 5.71 17.28
CA ASN A 29 7.33 5.40 17.45
C ASN A 29 6.70 6.56 18.21
N ALA A 30 5.90 7.38 17.50
CA ALA A 30 5.13 8.46 18.12
C ALA A 30 3.71 7.97 18.44
N TYR A 31 3.22 8.34 19.62
CA TYR A 31 1.85 8.09 20.04
C TYR A 31 1.15 9.43 20.21
N GLY A 32 0.01 9.61 19.56
CA GLY A 32 -0.82 10.81 19.73
C GLY A 32 -1.55 10.83 21.09
N LYS A 33 -2.27 11.91 21.36
CA LYS A 33 -3.10 12.08 22.59
C LYS A 33 -4.11 10.94 22.82
N THR A 34 -4.47 10.21 21.78
CA THR A 34 -5.42 9.10 21.81
C THR A 34 -4.77 7.74 22.07
N GLY A 35 -3.43 7.67 22.23
CA GLY A 35 -2.69 6.42 22.36
C GLY A 35 -2.55 5.62 21.06
N LYS A 36 -3.08 6.10 19.95
CA LYS A 36 -2.88 5.44 18.64
C LYS A 36 -1.45 5.64 18.17
N LYS A 37 -0.85 4.56 17.67
CA LYS A 37 0.48 4.59 17.05
C LYS A 37 0.43 5.44 15.79
N MET A 38 1.37 6.38 15.64
CA MET A 38 1.50 7.11 14.38
C MET A 38 1.96 6.17 13.27
N PRO A 39 1.39 6.26 12.07
CA PRO A 39 1.82 5.46 10.93
C PRO A 39 3.29 5.72 10.62
N VAL A 40 4.01 4.65 10.24
CA VAL A 40 5.43 4.71 9.90
C VAL A 40 5.59 4.19 8.48
N GLY A 41 6.12 5.04 7.62
CA GLY A 41 6.31 4.70 6.21
C GLY A 41 6.12 5.92 5.32
N SER A 42 6.00 5.65 4.05
CA SER A 42 5.76 6.65 3.01
C SER A 42 4.35 6.50 2.45
N LYS A 43 3.72 7.62 2.16
CA LYS A 43 2.31 7.65 1.75
C LYS A 43 2.17 7.45 0.25
N ILE A 44 1.25 6.58 -0.15
CA ILE A 44 0.87 6.41 -1.55
C ILE A 44 -0.09 7.53 -1.99
N LYS A 45 -0.01 7.91 -3.26
CA LYS A 45 -1.01 8.79 -3.88
C LYS A 45 -2.37 8.07 -3.99
N ALA A 46 -3.46 8.83 -3.98
CA ALA A 46 -4.76 8.28 -4.34
C ALA A 46 -4.76 7.80 -5.80
N TYR A 47 -5.46 6.70 -6.08
CA TYR A 47 -5.69 6.25 -7.46
C TYR A 47 -6.67 7.18 -8.17
N MET A 48 -7.76 7.52 -7.50
CA MET A 48 -8.87 8.28 -8.08
C MET A 48 -9.38 9.31 -7.08
N THR A 49 -9.62 10.52 -7.55
CA THR A 49 -10.34 11.54 -6.78
C THR A 49 -11.85 11.40 -6.98
N GLN A 50 -12.64 12.05 -6.12
CA GLN A 50 -14.10 12.11 -6.33
C GLN A 50 -14.45 12.83 -7.63
N ALA A 51 -13.64 13.79 -8.05
CA ALA A 51 -13.82 14.50 -9.33
C ALA A 51 -13.57 13.57 -10.51
N ASP A 52 -12.51 12.75 -10.48
CA ASP A 52 -12.22 11.75 -11.50
C ASP A 52 -13.36 10.76 -11.65
N TYR A 53 -13.86 10.25 -10.51
CA TYR A 53 -15.01 9.34 -10.48
C TYR A 53 -16.26 9.97 -11.11
N ASN A 54 -16.60 11.21 -10.76
CA ASN A 54 -17.75 11.91 -11.27
C ASN A 54 -17.64 12.19 -12.78
N ASN A 55 -16.42 12.42 -13.26
CA ASN A 55 -16.12 12.69 -14.67
C ASN A 55 -15.84 11.42 -15.49
N GLN A 56 -15.88 10.24 -14.86
CA GLN A 56 -15.52 8.95 -15.48
C GLN A 56 -14.13 8.96 -16.13
N THR A 57 -13.20 9.69 -15.51
CA THR A 57 -11.82 9.82 -15.98
C THR A 57 -10.94 8.86 -15.21
N LEU A 58 -10.24 7.98 -15.92
CA LEU A 58 -9.24 7.09 -15.30
C LEU A 58 -7.90 7.82 -15.27
N PRO A 59 -7.41 8.24 -14.09
CA PRO A 59 -6.27 9.17 -14.02
C PRO A 59 -4.91 8.48 -14.14
N SER A 60 -4.89 7.14 -14.23
CA SER A 60 -3.67 6.38 -14.02
C SER A 60 -2.77 6.31 -15.23
N THR A 61 -1.47 6.42 -14.97
CA THR A 61 -0.38 6.15 -15.92
C THR A 61 0.54 5.03 -15.45
N ASP A 62 0.15 4.29 -14.39
CA ASP A 62 0.90 3.23 -13.75
C ASP A 62 0.24 1.85 -13.97
N PHE A 63 0.46 0.90 -13.09
CA PHE A 63 -0.09 -0.46 -13.18
C PHE A 63 -1.63 -0.54 -13.16
N HIS A 64 -2.33 0.56 -12.88
CA HIS A 64 -3.80 0.62 -12.96
C HIS A 64 -4.31 0.82 -14.40
N THR A 65 -3.44 1.03 -15.38
CA THR A 65 -3.87 1.13 -16.79
C THR A 65 -4.40 -0.19 -17.31
N ASP A 66 -5.25 -0.16 -18.33
CA ASP A 66 -5.80 -1.35 -18.99
C ASP A 66 -4.70 -2.26 -19.55
N ALA A 67 -3.53 -1.69 -19.90
CA ALA A 67 -2.37 -2.45 -20.36
C ALA A 67 -1.89 -3.49 -19.34
N TYR A 68 -2.02 -3.20 -18.03
CA TYR A 68 -1.60 -4.06 -16.94
C TYR A 68 -2.75 -4.66 -16.15
N ARG A 69 -3.77 -3.87 -15.79
CA ARG A 69 -4.86 -4.26 -14.88
C ARG A 69 -5.44 -5.64 -15.16
N SER A 70 -5.80 -5.91 -16.44
CA SER A 70 -6.38 -7.19 -16.87
C SER A 70 -5.39 -8.35 -16.96
N LYS A 71 -4.11 -8.12 -16.65
CA LYS A 71 -3.03 -9.10 -16.73
C LYS A 71 -2.32 -9.35 -15.41
N ILE A 72 -2.67 -8.61 -14.37
CA ILE A 72 -2.05 -8.76 -13.05
C ILE A 72 -2.72 -9.92 -12.32
N THR A 73 -1.91 -10.91 -11.96
CA THR A 73 -2.34 -12.12 -11.26
C THR A 73 -2.07 -12.08 -9.75
N ASN A 74 -1.10 -11.25 -9.33
CA ASN A 74 -0.72 -11.13 -7.94
C ASN A 74 -0.26 -9.70 -7.61
N ILE A 75 -0.60 -9.23 -6.41
CA ILE A 75 -0.08 -7.95 -5.86
C ILE A 75 0.51 -8.23 -4.49
N ILE A 76 1.70 -7.69 -4.22
CA ILE A 76 2.34 -7.76 -2.91
C ILE A 76 2.80 -6.39 -2.43
N THR A 77 2.79 -6.18 -1.12
CA THR A 77 3.32 -4.96 -0.50
C THR A 77 4.61 -5.25 0.27
N LYS A 78 5.57 -4.31 0.27
CA LYS A 78 6.86 -4.43 0.96
C LYS A 78 7.21 -3.18 1.75
N LYS A 79 8.11 -3.35 2.74
CA LYS A 79 8.62 -2.25 3.59
C LYS A 79 9.88 -1.58 3.05
N ASP A 80 10.29 -1.91 1.84
CA ASP A 80 11.36 -1.25 1.08
C ASP A 80 10.83 -0.86 -0.30
N ASN A 81 11.52 0.06 -0.97
CA ASN A 81 11.16 0.54 -2.31
C ASN A 81 12.22 0.17 -3.37
N ILE A 82 12.91 -0.96 -3.15
CA ILE A 82 13.97 -1.44 -4.04
C ILE A 82 13.34 -2.08 -5.28
N ILE A 83 13.71 -1.58 -6.45
CA ILE A 83 13.26 -2.11 -7.74
C ILE A 83 14.32 -3.12 -8.21
N PRO A 84 13.96 -4.39 -8.44
CA PRO A 84 14.89 -5.39 -8.94
C PRO A 84 15.20 -5.18 -10.43
N ALA A 85 16.34 -5.70 -10.89
CA ALA A 85 16.71 -5.65 -12.31
C ALA A 85 15.78 -6.47 -13.23
N THR A 86 14.94 -7.32 -12.66
CA THR A 86 13.92 -8.13 -13.35
C THR A 86 12.61 -7.36 -13.61
N ALA A 87 12.48 -6.15 -13.06
CA ALA A 87 11.30 -5.33 -13.29
C ALA A 87 11.16 -4.96 -14.77
N VAL A 88 9.98 -5.21 -15.33
CA VAL A 88 9.62 -4.87 -16.71
C VAL A 88 9.35 -3.37 -16.82
N GLU A 89 8.64 -2.81 -15.83
CA GLU A 89 8.31 -1.39 -15.72
C GLU A 89 8.15 -1.00 -14.24
N SER A 90 8.35 0.26 -13.92
CA SER A 90 8.20 0.78 -12.56
C SER A 90 7.73 2.23 -12.55
N TRP A 91 7.04 2.61 -11.46
CA TRP A 91 6.45 3.94 -11.29
C TRP A 91 6.64 4.47 -9.88
N ASP A 92 6.88 5.75 -9.77
CA ASP A 92 6.75 6.47 -8.51
C ASP A 92 5.26 6.70 -8.22
N ILE A 93 4.77 6.05 -7.18
CA ILE A 93 3.40 6.16 -6.70
C ILE A 93 3.32 6.83 -5.33
N SER A 94 4.40 7.46 -4.89
CA SER A 94 4.39 8.25 -3.66
C SER A 94 3.52 9.50 -3.82
N GLU A 95 2.83 9.92 -2.76
CA GLU A 95 2.05 11.16 -2.75
C GLU A 95 2.95 12.39 -2.96
N ALA A 96 4.18 12.33 -2.43
CA ALA A 96 5.17 13.40 -2.55
C ALA A 96 5.89 13.44 -3.92
N GLY A 97 5.79 12.39 -4.74
CA GLY A 97 6.52 12.27 -6.01
C GLY A 97 8.05 12.21 -5.82
N ASP A 98 8.50 11.61 -4.71
CA ASP A 98 9.91 11.59 -4.28
C ASP A 98 10.54 10.19 -4.35
N GLY A 99 9.85 9.22 -4.94
CA GLY A 99 10.28 7.82 -5.05
C GLY A 99 10.26 7.06 -3.71
N SER A 100 9.64 7.61 -2.67
CA SER A 100 9.55 6.95 -1.37
C SER A 100 8.60 5.75 -1.37
N VAL A 101 7.67 5.71 -2.34
CA VAL A 101 6.86 4.51 -2.66
C VAL A 101 6.97 4.24 -4.14
N MET A 102 7.44 3.05 -4.48
CA MET A 102 7.56 2.58 -5.85
C MET A 102 6.64 1.40 -6.10
N ALA A 103 6.01 1.38 -7.27
CA ALA A 103 5.39 0.17 -7.81
C ALA A 103 6.20 -0.34 -8.99
N TYR A 104 6.28 -1.65 -9.17
CA TYR A 104 6.88 -2.25 -10.33
C TYR A 104 6.19 -3.56 -10.70
N VAL A 105 6.29 -3.94 -11.96
CA VAL A 105 5.78 -5.21 -12.47
C VAL A 105 6.92 -6.12 -12.90
N GLU A 106 6.73 -7.41 -12.66
CA GLU A 106 7.58 -8.49 -13.15
C GLU A 106 6.70 -9.52 -13.87
N ASP A 107 7.26 -10.24 -14.84
CA ASP A 107 6.60 -11.42 -15.41
C ASP A 107 6.28 -12.40 -14.27
N ASP A 108 5.09 -12.98 -14.26
CA ASP A 108 4.66 -13.89 -13.19
C ASP A 108 5.21 -15.33 -13.37
N GLY A 109 5.94 -15.57 -14.45
CA GLY A 109 6.58 -16.86 -14.75
C GLY A 109 5.66 -17.90 -15.37
N THR A 110 4.41 -17.54 -15.69
CA THR A 110 3.43 -18.50 -16.29
C THR A 110 3.58 -18.64 -17.79
N GLY A 111 4.28 -17.71 -18.47
CA GLY A 111 4.41 -17.66 -19.92
C GLY A 111 3.18 -17.11 -20.64
N ASN A 112 2.19 -16.60 -19.92
CA ASN A 112 0.92 -16.10 -20.45
C ASN A 112 0.89 -14.57 -20.66
N SER A 113 2.05 -13.90 -20.60
CA SER A 113 2.15 -12.44 -20.61
C SER A 113 1.33 -11.78 -19.48
N THR A 114 1.35 -12.43 -18.32
CA THR A 114 0.76 -11.97 -17.08
C THR A 114 1.84 -11.50 -16.11
N TYR A 115 1.44 -10.69 -15.13
CA TYR A 115 2.37 -9.97 -14.28
C TYR A 115 2.01 -10.09 -12.81
N LYS A 116 3.05 -10.01 -11.97
CA LYS A 116 2.92 -9.68 -10.55
C LYS A 116 3.32 -8.23 -10.32
N VAL A 117 2.60 -7.53 -9.46
CA VAL A 117 2.92 -6.18 -9.00
C VAL A 117 3.54 -6.24 -7.62
N THR A 118 4.60 -5.50 -7.41
CA THR A 118 5.10 -5.17 -6.07
C THR A 118 4.94 -3.69 -5.82
N ILE A 119 4.35 -3.35 -4.68
CA ILE A 119 4.29 -1.98 -4.16
C ILE A 119 5.21 -1.91 -2.95
N GLY A 120 6.26 -1.12 -3.03
CA GLY A 120 7.28 -1.00 -2.00
C GLY A 120 7.38 0.40 -1.44
N GLY A 121 7.29 0.56 -0.10
CA GLY A 121 7.41 1.84 0.58
C GLY A 121 8.59 1.85 1.55
N LYS A 122 9.39 2.90 1.53
CA LYS A 122 10.51 3.07 2.44
C LYS A 122 10.02 3.15 3.89
N GLY A 123 10.30 2.09 4.66
CA GLY A 123 9.84 1.95 6.06
C GLY A 123 8.41 1.42 6.21
N GLY A 124 7.71 1.14 5.14
CA GLY A 124 6.32 0.70 5.05
C GLY A 124 5.50 1.61 4.15
N ILE A 125 4.26 1.25 3.94
CA ILE A 125 3.34 2.00 3.08
C ILE A 125 2.19 2.54 3.93
N ILE A 126 2.00 3.86 3.89
CA ILE A 126 0.81 4.50 4.46
C ILE A 126 -0.21 4.66 3.33
N ALA A 127 -1.39 4.09 3.50
CA ALA A 127 -2.49 4.26 2.56
C ALA A 127 -2.92 5.74 2.49
N ASN A 128 -3.34 6.18 1.31
CA ASN A 128 -3.97 7.49 1.16
C ASN A 128 -5.30 7.53 1.95
N GLU A 129 -5.73 8.69 2.40
CA GLU A 129 -7.05 8.86 3.02
C GLU A 129 -8.18 8.42 2.09
N ASN A 130 -7.96 8.54 0.80
CA ASN A 130 -8.89 8.07 -0.22
C ASN A 130 -8.31 6.86 -0.98
N MET A 131 -8.76 5.66 -0.59
CA MET A 131 -8.46 4.38 -1.25
C MET A 131 -9.60 3.92 -2.16
N MET A 132 -10.50 4.82 -2.55
CA MET A 132 -11.61 4.51 -3.48
C MET A 132 -11.07 3.87 -4.76
N MET A 133 -11.59 2.70 -5.10
CA MET A 133 -11.28 1.94 -6.31
C MET A 133 -9.78 1.59 -6.49
N TYR A 134 -8.96 1.61 -5.42
CA TYR A 134 -7.50 1.45 -5.55
C TYR A 134 -7.10 0.11 -6.18
N PHE A 135 -7.82 -0.96 -5.89
CA PHE A 135 -7.65 -2.28 -6.53
C PHE A 135 -8.89 -2.69 -7.35
N PHE A 136 -9.56 -1.72 -7.95
CA PHE A 136 -10.75 -1.94 -8.76
C PHE A 136 -10.44 -2.65 -10.07
N ASP A 137 -11.25 -3.67 -10.42
CA ASP A 137 -11.22 -4.38 -11.70
C ASP A 137 -9.88 -5.08 -12.02
N PHE A 138 -9.19 -5.55 -10.99
CA PHE A 138 -8.09 -6.50 -11.16
C PHE A 138 -8.66 -7.92 -11.30
N ASN A 139 -9.38 -8.14 -12.39
CA ASN A 139 -10.24 -9.32 -12.58
C ASN A 139 -9.48 -10.64 -12.74
N LYS A 140 -8.16 -10.60 -13.01
CA LYS A 140 -7.26 -11.76 -13.08
C LYS A 140 -6.44 -11.98 -11.81
N MET A 141 -6.56 -11.09 -10.84
CA MET A 141 -5.82 -11.19 -9.59
C MET A 141 -6.36 -12.31 -8.73
N THR A 142 -5.54 -13.33 -8.49
CA THR A 142 -5.89 -14.48 -7.65
C THR A 142 -5.51 -14.31 -6.18
N SER A 143 -4.51 -13.46 -5.90
CA SER A 143 -4.02 -13.20 -4.54
C SER A 143 -3.46 -11.79 -4.38
N ILE A 144 -3.55 -11.28 -3.15
CA ILE A 144 -2.99 -9.99 -2.77
C ILE A 144 -2.47 -10.05 -1.33
N ASP A 145 -1.25 -9.55 -1.11
CA ASP A 145 -0.65 -9.38 0.22
C ASP A 145 -0.52 -7.89 0.55
N LEU A 146 -1.30 -7.43 1.51
CA LEU A 146 -1.35 -6.05 1.99
C LEU A 146 -0.71 -5.89 3.37
N SER A 147 0.13 -6.83 3.80
CA SER A 147 0.72 -6.85 5.15
C SER A 147 1.61 -5.64 5.47
N ALA A 148 2.15 -4.97 4.45
CA ALA A 148 2.93 -3.75 4.62
C ALA A 148 2.13 -2.45 4.49
N LEU A 149 0.81 -2.52 4.25
CA LEU A 149 -0.08 -1.37 4.09
C LEU A 149 -0.69 -0.96 5.45
N ASP A 150 -0.45 0.26 5.88
CA ASP A 150 -1.08 0.87 7.06
C ASP A 150 -2.31 1.68 6.62
N THR A 151 -3.50 1.24 7.03
CA THR A 151 -4.78 1.87 6.66
C THR A 151 -5.33 2.82 7.71
N SER A 152 -4.59 3.10 8.77
CA SER A 152 -5.08 3.89 9.92
C SER A 152 -5.52 5.33 9.61
N GLN A 153 -5.16 5.85 8.43
CA GLN A 153 -5.57 7.19 7.97
C GLN A 153 -6.69 7.17 6.92
N VAL A 154 -7.11 5.99 6.48
CA VAL A 154 -8.09 5.88 5.41
C VAL A 154 -9.48 6.30 5.89
N THR A 155 -10.14 7.12 5.10
CA THR A 155 -11.53 7.58 5.34
C THR A 155 -12.51 7.03 4.32
N ASN A 156 -12.02 6.63 3.12
CA ASN A 156 -12.84 6.12 2.04
C ASN A 156 -12.21 4.87 1.42
N MET A 157 -12.88 3.72 1.55
CA MET A 157 -12.52 2.42 0.95
C MET A 157 -13.58 1.95 -0.07
N SER A 158 -14.42 2.85 -0.57
CA SER A 158 -15.51 2.46 -1.47
C SER A 158 -14.97 1.78 -2.73
N ALA A 159 -15.58 0.67 -3.11
CA ALA A 159 -15.23 -0.15 -4.28
C ALA A 159 -13.75 -0.56 -4.36
N MET A 160 -13.01 -0.59 -3.23
CA MET A 160 -11.55 -0.80 -3.23
C MET A 160 -11.14 -2.09 -3.94
N PHE A 161 -11.89 -3.18 -3.79
CA PHE A 161 -11.64 -4.47 -4.44
C PHE A 161 -12.78 -4.89 -5.40
N ASN A 162 -13.64 -3.96 -5.79
CA ASN A 162 -14.77 -4.28 -6.65
C ASN A 162 -14.29 -4.82 -8.00
N TYR A 163 -14.95 -5.88 -8.50
CA TYR A 163 -14.58 -6.64 -9.71
C TYR A 163 -13.22 -7.39 -9.64
N CYS A 164 -12.74 -7.73 -8.47
CA CYS A 164 -11.64 -8.70 -8.32
C CYS A 164 -12.20 -10.13 -8.44
N GLU A 165 -12.64 -10.53 -9.63
CA GLU A 165 -13.46 -11.72 -9.86
C GLU A 165 -12.75 -13.04 -9.54
N GLU A 166 -11.44 -13.13 -9.81
CA GLU A 166 -10.63 -14.32 -9.57
C GLU A 166 -9.93 -14.35 -8.21
N LEU A 167 -10.14 -13.33 -7.35
CA LEU A 167 -9.54 -13.27 -6.02
C LEU A 167 -10.13 -14.35 -5.12
N THR A 168 -9.29 -15.29 -4.69
CA THR A 168 -9.74 -16.45 -3.90
C THR A 168 -9.55 -16.28 -2.40
N ASN A 169 -8.56 -15.46 -2.00
CA ASN A 169 -8.24 -15.19 -0.59
C ASN A 169 -7.82 -13.74 -0.41
N LEU A 170 -8.32 -13.13 0.67
CA LEU A 170 -7.99 -11.76 1.05
C LEU A 170 -7.87 -11.66 2.57
N ASP A 171 -6.67 -11.34 3.05
CA ASP A 171 -6.45 -11.06 4.46
C ASP A 171 -6.53 -9.55 4.72
N VAL A 172 -7.54 -9.13 5.44
CA VAL A 172 -7.77 -7.74 5.89
C VAL A 172 -7.63 -7.59 7.41
N SER A 173 -7.03 -8.58 8.07
CA SER A 173 -6.87 -8.61 9.53
C SER A 173 -6.02 -7.47 10.09
N ASN A 174 -5.17 -6.85 9.26
CA ASN A 174 -4.35 -5.69 9.59
C ASN A 174 -5.01 -4.34 9.27
N PHE A 175 -6.22 -4.34 8.68
CA PHE A 175 -6.89 -3.08 8.36
C PHE A 175 -7.41 -2.39 9.63
N ASP A 176 -7.02 -1.13 9.79
CA ASP A 176 -7.65 -0.21 10.77
C ASP A 176 -8.72 0.59 10.02
N THR A 177 -9.98 0.30 10.31
CA THR A 177 -11.13 0.96 9.68
C THR A 177 -11.76 2.03 10.58
N SER A 178 -11.17 2.34 11.71
CA SER A 178 -11.73 3.26 12.71
C SER A 178 -11.95 4.70 12.23
N ASN A 179 -11.36 5.08 11.10
CA ASN A 179 -11.57 6.39 10.47
C ASN A 179 -12.36 6.30 9.17
N VAL A 180 -12.73 5.06 8.73
CA VAL A 180 -13.40 4.86 7.44
C VAL A 180 -14.88 5.21 7.56
N THR A 181 -15.32 6.13 6.71
CA THR A 181 -16.73 6.58 6.65
C THR A 181 -17.49 6.02 5.45
N ASN A 182 -16.78 5.43 4.47
CA ASN A 182 -17.39 4.84 3.29
C ASN A 182 -16.69 3.54 2.88
N MET A 183 -17.38 2.42 2.98
CA MET A 183 -16.95 1.09 2.53
C MET A 183 -17.92 0.49 1.48
N SER A 184 -18.74 1.34 0.85
CA SER A 184 -19.76 0.85 -0.11
C SER A 184 -19.10 0.10 -1.27
N TYR A 185 -19.66 -1.03 -1.64
CA TYR A 185 -19.18 -1.87 -2.75
C TYR A 185 -17.75 -2.41 -2.61
N MET A 186 -17.13 -2.33 -1.42
CA MET A 186 -15.71 -2.65 -1.22
C MET A 186 -15.30 -4.00 -1.79
N PHE A 187 -16.16 -5.02 -1.66
CA PHE A 187 -15.91 -6.39 -2.13
C PHE A 187 -16.95 -6.86 -3.15
N ALA A 188 -17.66 -5.93 -3.80
CA ALA A 188 -18.68 -6.30 -4.76
C ALA A 188 -18.03 -7.02 -5.97
N SER A 189 -18.71 -8.03 -6.51
CA SER A 189 -18.23 -8.83 -7.65
C SER A 189 -16.88 -9.55 -7.43
N CYS A 190 -16.47 -9.81 -6.18
CA CYS A 190 -15.38 -10.73 -5.86
C CYS A 190 -15.92 -12.19 -5.89
N SER A 191 -16.29 -12.68 -7.05
CA SER A 191 -17.10 -13.92 -7.20
C SER A 191 -16.37 -15.20 -6.77
N SER A 192 -15.04 -15.22 -6.77
CA SER A 192 -14.23 -16.34 -6.32
C SER A 192 -13.88 -16.30 -4.82
N LEU A 193 -14.23 -15.21 -4.11
CA LEU A 193 -13.93 -15.06 -2.70
C LEU A 193 -14.98 -15.81 -1.88
N THR A 194 -14.62 -16.99 -1.35
CA THR A 194 -15.56 -17.89 -0.65
C THR A 194 -15.71 -17.57 0.84
N SER A 195 -14.75 -16.87 1.42
CA SER A 195 -14.79 -16.45 2.82
C SER A 195 -13.98 -15.15 3.01
N LEU A 196 -14.42 -14.31 3.93
CA LEU A 196 -13.75 -13.07 4.30
C LEU A 196 -14.02 -12.78 5.77
N ASP A 197 -12.97 -12.63 6.56
CA ASP A 197 -13.09 -12.26 7.97
C ASP A 197 -12.98 -10.72 8.11
N VAL A 198 -14.11 -10.08 8.35
CA VAL A 198 -14.25 -8.65 8.63
C VAL A 198 -14.59 -8.36 10.09
N SER A 199 -14.40 -9.33 10.99
CA SER A 199 -14.78 -9.21 12.41
C SER A 199 -14.06 -8.07 13.15
N LYS A 200 -12.96 -7.55 12.60
CA LYS A 200 -12.20 -6.43 13.14
C LYS A 200 -12.59 -5.06 12.57
N PHE A 201 -13.49 -5.03 11.60
CA PHE A 201 -13.92 -3.76 11.02
C PHE A 201 -14.78 -2.97 12.00
N ASP A 202 -14.42 -1.71 12.19
CA ASP A 202 -15.27 -0.72 12.87
C ASP A 202 -16.35 -0.27 11.88
N THR A 203 -17.62 -0.51 12.23
CA THR A 203 -18.78 -0.16 11.41
C THR A 203 -19.73 0.79 12.15
N SER A 204 -19.28 1.37 13.27
CA SER A 204 -20.09 2.26 14.12
C SER A 204 -20.14 3.70 13.58
#